data_d3de19859f39f9a83a74c6456d38a689
#
_entry.id   d3de19859f39f9a83a74c6456d38a689
#
_cell.length_a   1.000
_cell.length_b   1.000
_cell.length_c   1.000
_cell.angle_alpha   90.00
_cell.angle_beta   90.00
_cell.angle_gamma   90.00
#
_symmetry.space_group_name_H-M   'P 1'
#
loop_
_entity.id
_entity.type
_entity.pdbx_description
1 polymer ?
#
loop_
_entity_poly.entity_id
_entity_poly.type
_entity_poly.pdbx_seq_one_letter_code
_entity_poly.pdbx_strand_id
1 'polypeptide(L)'
;MKRDFHAIYTFCSPFCLSFVKKGVPLQSIKHNIMSSIIIICIFVLLVAFKIWMSSPKNIGKFGEKRVARKLDWLSKEYTTLNDILLPTHYGTTQIDHIVVSPYGIFVIETKNYKGWIFGHENSEEWKQSLLGKKRFWGWSSEQHKFRNPIRQNEFEDRYNLL
;
A
#
# COMPACT_ATOMS: atom_id res chain seq x y z
N MET A 1 68.12 23.64 -27.14
CA MET A 1 67.46 22.78 -28.13
C MET A 1 65.92 23.02 -27.97
N LYS A 2 65.45 24.12 -28.57
CA LYS A 2 64.00 24.48 -28.59
C LYS A 2 63.43 23.81 -29.83
N ARG A 3 62.47 22.88 -29.66
CA ARG A 3 61.74 22.30 -30.76
C ARG A 3 60.43 23.04 -30.92
N ASP A 4 60.24 23.51 -32.15
CA ASP A 4 59.16 24.34 -32.61
C ASP A 4 57.84 23.57 -32.62
N PHE A 5 56.91 24.02 -31.77
CA PHE A 5 55.53 23.49 -31.70
C PHE A 5 54.55 24.26 -32.62
N HIS A 6 55.06 24.82 -33.73
CA HIS A 6 54.28 25.71 -34.60
C HIS A 6 53.57 25.03 -35.77
N ALA A 7 53.61 23.70 -35.90
CA ALA A 7 53.18 23.04 -37.14
C ALA A 7 51.80 22.30 -37.07
N ILE A 8 51.05 22.38 -35.96
CA ILE A 8 49.79 21.62 -35.81
C ILE A 8 48.53 22.48 -35.95
N TYR A 9 48.62 23.79 -35.99
CA TYR A 9 47.44 24.69 -36.03
C TYR A 9 46.90 25.08 -37.36
N THR A 10 47.44 24.56 -38.47
CA THR A 10 47.07 25.06 -39.80
C THR A 10 46.05 24.24 -40.56
N PHE A 11 45.42 23.22 -39.94
CA PHE A 11 44.42 22.40 -40.62
C PHE A 11 43.11 22.20 -39.87
N CYS A 12 42.77 23.05 -38.95
CA CYS A 12 41.46 22.98 -38.33
C CYS A 12 40.57 24.12 -38.84
N SER A 13 39.55 23.76 -39.61
CA SER A 13 38.59 24.72 -40.15
C SER A 13 37.95 25.53 -39.02
N PRO A 14 37.60 26.79 -39.25
CA PRO A 14 36.98 27.67 -38.23
C PRO A 14 35.72 27.10 -37.60
N PHE A 15 35.13 26.11 -38.23
CA PHE A 15 33.96 25.41 -37.72
C PHE A 15 34.27 24.42 -36.54
N CYS A 16 35.50 23.86 -36.51
CA CYS A 16 35.93 22.95 -35.43
C CYS A 16 36.25 23.69 -34.14
N LEU A 17 36.74 24.97 -34.24
CA LEU A 17 37.05 25.77 -33.07
C LEU A 17 35.79 26.32 -32.35
N SER A 18 34.66 26.45 -33.03
CA SER A 18 33.42 26.93 -32.41
C SER A 18 32.75 25.85 -31.52
N PHE A 19 33.03 24.56 -31.73
CA PHE A 19 32.47 23.47 -30.94
C PHE A 19 33.23 23.23 -29.63
N VAL A 20 34.52 23.59 -29.56
CA VAL A 20 35.35 23.39 -28.36
C VAL A 20 35.18 24.56 -27.34
N LYS A 21 34.59 25.68 -27.75
CA LYS A 21 34.47 26.87 -26.88
C LYS A 21 33.22 26.98 -26.02
N LYS A 22 32.31 26.00 -26.05
CA LYS A 22 31.21 25.90 -25.08
C LYS A 22 31.54 24.85 -24.01
N GLY A 23 32.58 25.10 -23.26
CA GLY A 23 32.78 24.40 -21.99
C GLY A 23 31.57 24.68 -21.10
N VAL A 24 30.73 23.68 -20.86
CA VAL A 24 29.63 23.81 -19.91
C VAL A 24 30.25 24.14 -18.55
N PRO A 25 29.88 25.24 -17.91
CA PRO A 25 30.47 25.65 -16.66
C PRO A 25 30.29 24.54 -15.62
N LEU A 26 31.37 24.16 -14.94
CA LEU A 26 31.41 23.06 -13.98
C LEU A 26 30.32 23.21 -12.89
N GLN A 27 29.94 24.45 -12.59
CA GLN A 27 28.84 24.79 -11.68
C GLN A 27 27.46 24.35 -12.20
N SER A 28 27.20 24.47 -13.50
CA SER A 28 25.94 24.03 -14.12
C SER A 28 25.81 22.53 -14.09
N ILE A 29 26.90 21.81 -14.30
CA ILE A 29 26.92 20.33 -14.23
C ILE A 29 26.62 19.87 -12.81
N LYS A 30 27.24 20.47 -11.78
CA LYS A 30 26.99 20.14 -10.37
C LYS A 30 25.52 20.38 -9.99
N HIS A 31 24.95 21.51 -10.40
CA HIS A 31 23.55 21.84 -10.10
C HIS A 31 22.59 20.83 -10.75
N ASN A 32 22.83 20.46 -12.02
CA ASN A 32 21.99 19.48 -12.71
C ASN A 32 22.07 18.07 -12.08
N ILE A 33 23.28 17.66 -11.66
CA ILE A 33 23.46 16.37 -10.96
C ILE A 33 22.74 16.40 -9.61
N MET A 34 22.87 17.44 -8.81
CA MET A 34 22.18 17.58 -7.53
C MET A 34 20.66 17.54 -7.71
N SER A 35 20.12 18.26 -8.67
CA SER A 35 18.70 18.24 -8.98
C SER A 35 18.20 16.87 -9.40
N SER A 36 18.97 16.16 -10.22
CA SER A 36 18.63 14.80 -10.65
C SER A 36 18.63 13.82 -9.48
N ILE A 37 19.59 13.91 -8.58
CA ILE A 37 19.66 13.07 -7.36
C ILE A 37 18.42 13.32 -6.49
N ILE A 38 18.04 14.58 -6.27
CA ILE A 38 16.86 14.94 -5.46
C ILE A 38 15.60 14.33 -6.08
N ILE A 39 15.41 14.45 -7.40
CA ILE A 39 14.26 13.89 -8.11
C ILE A 39 14.21 12.37 -7.95
N ILE A 40 15.34 11.69 -8.11
CA ILE A 40 15.45 10.24 -7.93
C ILE A 40 15.08 9.85 -6.49
N CYS A 41 15.62 10.55 -5.49
CA CYS A 41 15.30 10.29 -4.08
C CYS A 41 13.79 10.45 -3.81
N ILE A 42 13.16 11.51 -4.30
CA ILE A 42 11.73 11.73 -4.17
C ILE A 42 10.95 10.60 -4.84
N PHE A 43 11.35 10.19 -6.04
CA PHE A 43 10.71 9.08 -6.75
C PHE A 43 10.80 7.77 -5.97
N VAL A 44 11.98 7.44 -5.44
CA VAL A 44 12.19 6.24 -4.62
C VAL A 44 11.31 6.27 -3.36
N LEU A 45 11.24 7.42 -2.68
CA LEU A 45 10.38 7.59 -1.50
C LEU A 45 8.89 7.41 -1.84
N LEU A 46 8.44 7.95 -2.97
CA LEU A 46 7.05 7.78 -3.43
C LEU A 46 6.73 6.31 -3.76
N VAL A 47 7.66 5.60 -4.39
CA VAL A 47 7.51 4.16 -4.68
C VAL A 47 7.48 3.35 -3.38
N ALA A 48 8.40 3.60 -2.47
CA ALA A 48 8.44 2.95 -1.15
C ALA A 48 7.15 3.20 -0.36
N PHE A 49 6.66 4.44 -0.36
CA PHE A 49 5.39 4.81 0.27
C PHE A 49 4.20 4.07 -0.36
N LYS A 50 4.16 3.96 -1.68
CA LYS A 50 3.12 3.19 -2.39
C LYS A 50 3.13 1.70 -2.00
N ILE A 51 4.32 1.10 -1.94
CA ILE A 51 4.49 -0.31 -1.52
C ILE A 51 4.01 -0.49 -0.08
N TRP A 52 4.41 0.40 0.81
CA TRP A 52 3.99 0.36 2.22
C TRP A 52 2.47 0.49 2.38
N MET A 53 1.83 1.43 1.66
CA MET A 53 0.38 1.62 1.65
C MET A 53 -0.38 0.42 1.08
N SER A 54 0.24 -0.31 0.15
CA SER A 54 -0.37 -1.47 -0.53
C SER A 54 -0.20 -2.77 0.25
N SER A 55 0.48 -2.74 1.39
CA SER A 55 0.64 -3.93 2.25
C SER A 55 -0.74 -4.42 2.74
N PRO A 56 -1.02 -5.73 2.70
CA PRO A 56 -2.28 -6.31 3.18
C PRO A 56 -2.62 -5.90 4.61
N LYS A 57 -1.61 -5.85 5.49
CA LYS A 57 -1.75 -5.40 6.88
C LYS A 57 -2.24 -3.96 6.99
N ASN A 58 -1.72 -3.05 6.17
CA ASN A 58 -2.14 -1.65 6.18
C ASN A 58 -3.53 -1.48 5.58
N ILE A 59 -3.85 -2.24 4.53
CA ILE A 59 -5.19 -2.25 3.93
C ILE A 59 -6.24 -2.69 4.97
N GLY A 60 -5.98 -3.74 5.76
CA GLY A 60 -6.82 -4.18 6.86
C GLY A 60 -7.06 -3.06 7.86
N LYS A 61 -5.99 -2.51 8.44
CA LYS A 61 -6.05 -1.40 9.40
C LYS A 61 -6.80 -0.16 8.90
N PHE A 62 -6.74 0.14 7.60
CA PHE A 62 -7.55 1.22 7.02
C PHE A 62 -9.04 0.90 7.02
N GLY A 63 -9.42 -0.37 6.80
CA GLY A 63 -10.79 -0.85 6.93
C GLY A 63 -11.31 -0.67 8.33
N GLU A 64 -10.61 -1.19 9.33
CA GLU A 64 -10.93 -1.09 10.76
C GLU A 64 -11.12 0.38 11.19
N LYS A 65 -10.16 1.26 10.87
CA LYS A 65 -10.27 2.69 11.16
C LYS A 65 -11.46 3.38 10.49
N ARG A 66 -11.90 2.90 9.32
CA ARG A 66 -13.08 3.43 8.66
C ARG A 66 -14.36 3.01 9.37
N VAL A 67 -14.42 1.77 9.83
CA VAL A 67 -15.54 1.26 10.64
C VAL A 67 -15.60 1.99 11.98
N ALA A 68 -14.48 2.05 12.74
CA ALA A 68 -14.39 2.76 14.00
C ALA A 68 -14.95 4.18 13.90
N ARG A 69 -14.50 4.97 12.91
CA ARG A 69 -15.03 6.33 12.70
C ARG A 69 -16.54 6.39 12.40
N LYS A 70 -17.11 5.34 11.82
CA LYS A 70 -18.57 5.29 11.63
C LYS A 70 -19.30 4.92 12.91
N LEU A 71 -18.70 4.05 13.71
CA LEU A 71 -19.23 3.70 15.03
C LEU A 71 -19.19 4.87 16.03
N ASP A 72 -18.18 5.75 15.92
CA ASP A 72 -18.07 6.97 16.73
C ASP A 72 -19.23 7.96 16.48
N TRP A 73 -20.00 7.80 15.39
CA TRP A 73 -21.16 8.63 15.08
C TRP A 73 -22.48 8.10 15.66
N LEU A 74 -22.42 6.96 16.35
CA LEU A 74 -23.59 6.44 17.06
C LEU A 74 -24.00 7.38 18.20
N SER A 75 -25.24 7.30 18.61
CA SER A 75 -25.75 8.11 19.73
C SER A 75 -25.03 7.76 21.05
N LYS A 76 -25.16 8.63 22.05
CA LYS A 76 -24.49 8.46 23.36
C LYS A 76 -24.94 7.21 24.13
N GLU A 77 -26.01 6.56 23.70
CA GLU A 77 -26.50 5.31 24.28
C GLU A 77 -25.66 4.09 23.87
N TYR A 78 -24.79 4.27 22.86
CA TYR A 78 -23.91 3.24 22.36
C TYR A 78 -22.48 3.49 22.84
N THR A 79 -21.87 2.47 23.42
CA THR A 79 -20.45 2.50 23.78
C THR A 79 -19.68 1.62 22.83
N THR A 80 -18.69 2.17 22.16
CA THR A 80 -17.84 1.45 21.21
C THR A 80 -16.48 1.18 21.81
N LEU A 81 -16.02 -0.06 21.72
CA LEU A 81 -14.70 -0.50 22.12
C LEU A 81 -14.00 -1.03 20.87
N ASN A 82 -12.76 -0.62 20.65
CA ASN A 82 -12.01 -0.97 19.45
C ASN A 82 -10.71 -1.67 19.81
N ASP A 83 -10.26 -2.62 18.97
CA ASP A 83 -8.97 -3.31 19.08
C ASP A 83 -8.80 -4.01 20.45
N ILE A 84 -9.72 -4.91 20.79
CA ILE A 84 -9.76 -5.57 22.08
C ILE A 84 -9.06 -6.91 21.98
N LEU A 85 -8.15 -7.18 22.92
CA LEU A 85 -7.51 -8.47 23.10
C LEU A 85 -8.19 -9.21 24.25
N LEU A 86 -8.79 -10.35 23.97
CA LEU A 86 -9.38 -11.25 24.96
C LEU A 86 -8.46 -12.45 25.22
N PRO A 87 -8.20 -12.78 26.49
CA PRO A 87 -7.51 -14.02 26.82
C PRO A 87 -8.43 -15.22 26.54
N THR A 88 -7.87 -16.27 25.97
CA THR A 88 -8.54 -17.55 25.76
C THR A 88 -7.72 -18.68 26.40
N HIS A 89 -8.29 -19.87 26.52
CA HIS A 89 -7.57 -21.02 27.07
C HIS A 89 -6.29 -21.38 26.27
N TYR A 90 -6.21 -20.99 25.00
CA TYR A 90 -5.09 -21.35 24.11
C TYR A 90 -4.28 -20.12 23.65
N GLY A 91 -4.49 -18.93 24.26
CA GLY A 91 -3.78 -17.72 23.89
C GLY A 91 -4.65 -16.48 23.99
N THR A 92 -4.55 -15.60 23.00
CA THR A 92 -5.35 -14.38 22.90
C THR A 92 -6.07 -14.33 21.57
N THR A 93 -7.32 -13.85 21.57
CA THR A 93 -8.04 -13.48 20.34
C THR A 93 -8.21 -11.97 20.29
N GLN A 94 -8.15 -11.41 19.09
CA GLN A 94 -8.34 -9.99 18.85
C GLN A 94 -9.73 -9.78 18.23
N ILE A 95 -10.49 -8.85 18.80
CA ILE A 95 -11.79 -8.41 18.30
C ILE A 95 -11.64 -6.98 17.79
N ASP A 96 -12.03 -6.73 16.56
CA ASP A 96 -11.87 -5.42 15.92
C ASP A 96 -12.73 -4.36 16.60
N HIS A 97 -14.04 -4.63 16.81
CA HIS A 97 -14.96 -3.69 17.46
C HIS A 97 -16.04 -4.41 18.26
N ILE A 98 -16.36 -3.87 19.44
CA ILE A 98 -17.53 -4.25 20.22
C ILE A 98 -18.39 -3.00 20.40
N VAL A 99 -19.69 -3.12 20.17
CA VAL A 99 -20.69 -2.08 20.41
C VAL A 99 -21.64 -2.57 21.50
N VAL A 100 -21.63 -1.87 22.63
CA VAL A 100 -22.58 -2.10 23.72
C VAL A 100 -23.71 -1.09 23.58
N SER A 101 -24.94 -1.60 23.60
CA SER A 101 -26.15 -0.80 23.41
C SER A 101 -27.28 -1.28 24.35
N PRO A 102 -28.36 -0.50 24.51
CA PRO A 102 -29.57 -0.96 25.22
C PRO A 102 -30.22 -2.21 24.62
N TYR A 103 -29.91 -2.52 23.36
CA TYR A 103 -30.47 -3.66 22.61
C TYR A 103 -29.59 -4.92 22.69
N GLY A 104 -28.36 -4.79 23.20
CA GLY A 104 -27.41 -5.89 23.32
C GLY A 104 -25.98 -5.52 23.00
N ILE A 105 -25.12 -6.53 22.96
CA ILE A 105 -23.70 -6.42 22.62
C ILE A 105 -23.52 -6.93 21.21
N PHE A 106 -22.90 -6.12 20.37
CA PHE A 106 -22.60 -6.47 18.98
C PHE A 106 -21.08 -6.59 18.80
N VAL A 107 -20.63 -7.76 18.36
CA VAL A 107 -19.24 -8.03 17.99
C VAL A 107 -19.10 -7.83 16.48
N ILE A 108 -18.17 -6.99 16.05
CA ILE A 108 -18.00 -6.61 14.65
C ILE A 108 -16.57 -6.93 14.23
N GLU A 109 -16.45 -7.83 13.28
CA GLU A 109 -15.21 -8.18 12.59
C GLU A 109 -15.14 -7.46 11.24
N THR A 110 -14.06 -6.75 10.99
CA THR A 110 -13.90 -5.94 9.76
C THR A 110 -13.12 -6.70 8.70
N LYS A 111 -13.71 -6.87 7.52
CA LYS A 111 -13.02 -7.41 6.34
C LYS A 111 -12.98 -6.36 5.23
N ASN A 112 -11.79 -5.87 4.90
CA ASN A 112 -11.59 -4.86 3.84
C ASN A 112 -11.12 -5.51 2.54
N TYR A 113 -11.99 -6.34 1.95
CA TYR A 113 -11.74 -6.98 0.67
C TYR A 113 -12.09 -6.09 -0.52
N LYS A 114 -11.34 -6.21 -1.61
CA LYS A 114 -11.62 -5.56 -2.91
C LYS A 114 -12.29 -6.54 -3.85
N GLY A 115 -13.06 -6.02 -4.83
CA GLY A 115 -13.71 -6.84 -5.86
C GLY A 115 -15.01 -7.47 -5.39
N TRP A 116 -15.36 -8.60 -5.99
CA TRP A 116 -16.62 -9.31 -5.74
C TRP A 116 -16.40 -10.46 -4.77
N ILE A 117 -17.30 -10.61 -3.82
CA ILE A 117 -17.28 -11.71 -2.86
C ILE A 117 -18.44 -12.64 -3.17
N PHE A 118 -18.16 -13.94 -3.27
CA PHE A 118 -19.11 -15.00 -3.51
C PHE A 118 -18.98 -16.05 -2.41
N GLY A 119 -20.08 -16.39 -1.77
CA GLY A 119 -20.12 -17.39 -0.73
C GLY A 119 -21.54 -17.69 -0.31
N HIS A 120 -21.73 -18.85 0.32
CA HIS A 120 -22.98 -19.27 0.94
C HIS A 120 -22.74 -19.43 2.43
N GLU A 121 -23.75 -19.18 3.27
CA GLU A 121 -23.62 -19.26 4.73
C GLU A 121 -23.08 -20.63 5.20
N ASN A 122 -23.53 -21.71 4.55
CA ASN A 122 -23.12 -23.07 4.90
C ASN A 122 -21.79 -23.54 4.30
N SER A 123 -21.16 -22.75 3.43
CA SER A 123 -19.87 -23.13 2.84
C SER A 123 -18.72 -22.85 3.80
N GLU A 124 -17.68 -23.67 3.77
CA GLU A 124 -16.48 -23.48 4.61
C GLU A 124 -15.65 -22.29 4.15
N GLU A 125 -15.58 -22.10 2.84
CA GLU A 125 -14.80 -21.05 2.20
C GLU A 125 -15.66 -20.18 1.30
N TRP A 126 -15.35 -18.89 1.30
CA TRP A 126 -15.84 -17.91 0.35
C TRP A 126 -14.78 -17.57 -0.67
N LYS A 127 -15.19 -17.04 -1.80
CA LYS A 127 -14.31 -16.65 -2.91
C LYS A 127 -14.36 -15.15 -3.12
N GLN A 128 -13.19 -14.55 -3.18
CA GLN A 128 -13.00 -13.17 -3.65
C GLN A 128 -12.58 -13.23 -5.12
N SER A 129 -13.28 -12.51 -5.97
CA SER A 129 -12.91 -12.34 -7.37
C SER A 129 -12.45 -10.91 -7.60
N LEU A 130 -11.21 -10.77 -8.03
CA LEU A 130 -10.61 -9.51 -8.42
C LEU A 130 -10.63 -9.41 -9.95
N LEU A 131 -10.98 -8.24 -10.47
CA LEU A 131 -10.72 -7.92 -11.87
C LEU A 131 -9.21 -7.94 -12.07
N GLY A 132 -8.73 -8.98 -12.73
CA GLY A 132 -7.34 -9.17 -13.04
C GLY A 132 -6.84 -8.11 -14.03
N LYS A 133 -5.53 -8.06 -14.19
CA LYS A 133 -4.89 -7.18 -15.17
C LYS A 133 -5.31 -7.57 -16.58
N LYS A 134 -5.58 -6.57 -17.43
CA LYS A 134 -5.79 -6.78 -18.87
C LYS A 134 -4.52 -7.41 -19.44
N ARG A 135 -4.58 -8.66 -19.83
CA ARG A 135 -3.54 -9.34 -20.61
C ARG A 135 -3.81 -9.15 -22.10
N PHE A 136 -2.81 -9.38 -22.93
CA PHE A 136 -2.94 -9.26 -24.39
C PHE A 136 -4.11 -10.10 -24.97
N TRP A 137 -4.47 -11.21 -24.31
CA TRP A 137 -5.53 -12.14 -24.71
C TRP A 137 -6.85 -12.00 -23.91
N GLY A 138 -7.05 -10.90 -23.15
CA GLY A 138 -8.30 -10.68 -22.41
C GLY A 138 -8.11 -10.31 -20.93
N TRP A 139 -9.22 -10.25 -20.20
CA TRP A 139 -9.22 -10.00 -18.76
C TRP A 139 -9.03 -11.32 -18.01
N SER A 140 -8.03 -11.41 -17.16
CA SER A 140 -7.92 -12.52 -16.21
C SER A 140 -8.65 -12.15 -14.93
N SER A 141 -9.46 -13.06 -14.39
CA SER A 141 -9.99 -12.95 -13.04
C SER A 141 -9.05 -13.66 -12.08
N GLU A 142 -8.60 -12.98 -11.07
CA GLU A 142 -7.84 -13.59 -9.98
C GLU A 142 -8.80 -13.94 -8.86
N GLN A 143 -8.83 -15.21 -8.45
CA GLN A 143 -9.72 -15.68 -7.38
C GLN A 143 -8.90 -16.07 -6.17
N HIS A 144 -9.27 -15.54 -5.01
CA HIS A 144 -8.72 -15.91 -3.73
C HIS A 144 -9.80 -16.52 -2.86
N LYS A 145 -9.48 -17.63 -2.20
CA LYS A 145 -10.36 -18.26 -1.22
C LYS A 145 -10.02 -17.72 0.17
N PHE A 146 -11.02 -17.56 1.01
CA PHE A 146 -10.86 -17.20 2.40
C PHE A 146 -11.95 -17.88 3.24
N ARG A 147 -11.69 -18.01 4.53
CA ARG A 147 -12.62 -18.67 5.45
C ARG A 147 -13.93 -17.90 5.53
N ASN A 148 -15.05 -18.62 5.58
CA ASN A 148 -16.38 -18.03 5.74
C ASN A 148 -16.46 -17.17 7.02
N PRO A 149 -16.70 -15.86 6.92
CA PRO A 149 -16.74 -14.98 8.08
C PRO A 149 -17.87 -15.30 9.07
N ILE A 150 -19.01 -15.79 8.55
CA ILE A 150 -20.15 -16.17 9.41
C ILE A 150 -19.73 -17.31 10.33
N ARG A 151 -19.12 -18.37 9.78
CA ARG A 151 -18.65 -19.49 10.57
C ARG A 151 -17.49 -19.14 11.48
N GLN A 152 -16.69 -18.15 11.13
CA GLN A 152 -15.62 -17.66 11.98
C GLN A 152 -16.19 -17.06 13.27
N ASN A 153 -17.21 -16.21 13.15
CA ASN A 153 -17.88 -15.61 14.30
C ASN A 153 -18.58 -16.65 15.18
N GLU A 154 -19.29 -17.62 14.58
CA GLU A 154 -19.94 -18.72 15.34
C GLU A 154 -18.94 -19.56 16.12
N PHE A 155 -17.73 -19.72 15.60
CA PHE A 155 -16.67 -20.45 16.30
C PHE A 155 -16.12 -19.63 17.48
N GLU A 156 -15.93 -18.35 17.32
CA GLU A 156 -15.48 -17.43 18.37
C GLU A 156 -16.53 -17.30 19.49
N ASP A 157 -17.82 -17.21 19.17
CA ASP A 157 -18.90 -17.19 20.14
C ASP A 157 -18.95 -18.46 21.01
N ARG A 158 -18.69 -19.63 20.44
CA ARG A 158 -18.71 -20.90 21.18
C ARG A 158 -17.55 -21.06 22.16
N TYR A 159 -16.40 -20.45 21.92
CA TYR A 159 -15.19 -20.63 22.72
C TYR A 159 -14.89 -19.46 23.66
N ASN A 160 -15.50 -18.31 23.47
CA ASN A 160 -15.21 -17.10 24.22
C ASN A 160 -16.27 -16.77 25.30
N LEU A 161 -17.40 -17.46 25.37
CA LEU A 161 -18.49 -17.24 26.33
C LEU A 161 -18.57 -18.31 27.44
N LEU A 162 -17.56 -19.17 27.57
CA LEU A 162 -17.38 -20.10 28.69
C LEU A 162 -16.09 -19.77 29.43
#